data_6ee58e1d7f23a53418df3c8e941ab980
#
_entry.id   6ee58e1d7f23a53418df3c8e941ab980
#
_cell.length_a   1.000
_cell.length_b   1.000
_cell.length_c   1.000
_cell.angle_alpha   90.00
_cell.angle_beta   90.00
_cell.angle_gamma   90.00
#
_symmetry.space_group_name_H-M   'P 1'
#
loop_
_entity.id
_entity.type
_entity.pdbx_description
1 polymer ?
#
loop_
_entity_poly.entity_id
_entity_poly.type
_entity_poly.pdbx_seq_one_letter_code
_entity_poly.pdbx_strand_id
1 'polypeptide(L)'
;MNCCAECFGDRGLRKDIIPLLSAGTGRCSYCDSEGVDVLAPTQLTEYFELLISAYKPDAGGRLLVQWFREDWGMFEHARMDDSRAKDLLGEILDNGEIVRQTFLPVDDSGADRLGEWEKLRDELMYQNRFFPDTNIDLERLKFLLFRLSLDPDEVPNHWFRARIHTGGPPFTVADMGAPPSRIASHGRANPAGIPYLYLGSTQETAISEIRVLTGETASVADFRTQPDLKLVDLRRPRKMVSPFLLADASDIARMRSDLPFLERLGEELTRPVVPQAAAIDYTPSQYLCEFIKKCGHDGVVYRSSVGEGINLALFNPAKAKPGTVVQWRVVRVSVEVKTV
;
A
#
# COMPACT_ATOMS: atom_id res chain seq x y z
N MET A 1 -33.52 4.21 -2.57
CA MET A 1 -32.58 3.09 -2.92
C MET A 1 -31.56 2.94 -1.81
N ASN A 2 -30.80 1.81 -1.75
CA ASN A 2 -29.76 1.59 -0.73
C ASN A 2 -28.40 1.48 -1.39
N CYS A 3 -27.36 2.06 -0.78
CA CYS A 3 -25.96 1.89 -1.17
C CYS A 3 -25.15 1.14 -0.08
N CYS A 4 -23.96 0.69 -0.41
CA CYS A 4 -23.05 -0.02 0.49
C CYS A 4 -21.60 0.43 0.26
N ALA A 5 -20.67 -0.01 1.11
CA ALA A 5 -19.24 0.34 1.01
C ALA A 5 -18.59 -0.10 -0.31
N GLU A 6 -19.05 -1.22 -0.88
CA GLU A 6 -18.51 -1.75 -2.14
C GLU A 6 -18.74 -0.80 -3.33
N CYS A 7 -19.82 0.01 -3.30
CA CYS A 7 -20.05 1.03 -4.33
C CYS A 7 -18.89 2.03 -4.41
N PHE A 8 -18.34 2.38 -3.29
CA PHE A 8 -17.31 3.44 -3.17
C PHE A 8 -15.90 2.89 -3.25
N GLY A 9 -15.63 1.72 -2.66
CA GLY A 9 -14.29 1.16 -2.57
C GLY A 9 -13.34 1.93 -1.65
N ASP A 10 -13.87 2.84 -0.82
CA ASP A 10 -13.13 3.64 0.14
C ASP A 10 -13.01 2.93 1.50
N ARG A 11 -11.82 3.03 2.12
CA ARG A 11 -11.53 2.34 3.38
C ARG A 11 -12.28 2.92 4.57
N GLY A 12 -12.37 4.24 4.70
CA GLY A 12 -13.05 4.91 5.80
C GLY A 12 -14.57 4.70 5.75
N LEU A 13 -15.17 4.77 4.54
CA LEU A 13 -16.57 4.42 4.38
C LEU A 13 -16.84 2.96 4.76
N ARG A 14 -15.94 2.05 4.40
CA ARG A 14 -16.10 0.60 4.66
C ARG A 14 -15.95 0.22 6.12
N LYS A 15 -14.93 0.76 6.82
CA LYS A 15 -14.57 0.32 8.17
C LYS A 15 -15.24 1.15 9.26
N ASP A 16 -15.40 2.44 9.02
CA ASP A 16 -15.74 3.37 10.09
C ASP A 16 -17.16 3.94 9.93
N ILE A 17 -17.52 4.41 8.74
CA ILE A 17 -18.73 5.25 8.57
C ILE A 17 -19.97 4.38 8.29
N ILE A 18 -19.93 3.54 7.25
CA ILE A 18 -21.11 2.75 6.85
C ILE A 18 -21.55 1.75 7.91
N PRO A 19 -20.65 1.03 8.62
CA PRO A 19 -21.06 0.15 9.71
C PRO A 19 -21.75 0.87 10.87
N LEU A 20 -21.39 2.13 11.14
CA LEU A 20 -22.03 2.95 12.19
C LEU A 20 -23.40 3.47 11.77
N LEU A 21 -23.60 3.78 10.49
CA LEU A 21 -24.83 4.37 9.98
C LEU A 21 -25.84 3.33 9.51
N SER A 22 -25.39 2.11 9.20
CA SER A 22 -26.23 1.03 8.69
C SER A 22 -27.23 0.56 9.74
N ALA A 23 -28.47 0.37 9.32
CA ALA A 23 -29.52 -0.25 10.13
C ALA A 23 -29.56 -1.78 10.01
N GLY A 24 -28.73 -2.37 9.15
CA GLY A 24 -28.66 -3.81 8.92
C GLY A 24 -28.08 -4.20 7.57
N THR A 25 -27.98 -5.49 7.34
CA THR A 25 -27.45 -6.04 6.09
C THR A 25 -28.53 -6.29 5.05
N GLY A 26 -28.18 -6.17 3.76
CA GLY A 26 -29.11 -6.38 2.68
C GLY A 26 -28.43 -6.46 1.31
N ARG A 27 -29.24 -6.29 0.26
CA ARG A 27 -28.76 -6.17 -1.12
C ARG A 27 -28.62 -4.69 -1.50
N CYS A 28 -27.48 -4.33 -2.05
CA CYS A 28 -27.20 -2.98 -2.54
C CYS A 28 -27.96 -2.71 -3.87
N SER A 29 -28.65 -1.57 -3.97
CA SER A 29 -29.39 -1.20 -5.18
C SER A 29 -28.50 -0.77 -6.36
N TYR A 30 -27.24 -0.40 -6.10
CA TYR A 30 -26.30 0.12 -7.11
C TYR A 30 -25.32 -0.92 -7.64
N CYS A 31 -24.65 -1.67 -6.76
CA CYS A 31 -23.64 -2.64 -7.16
C CYS A 31 -24.10 -4.09 -7.07
N ASP A 32 -25.35 -4.35 -6.59
CA ASP A 32 -25.92 -5.67 -6.39
C ASP A 32 -25.17 -6.60 -5.40
N SER A 33 -24.26 -6.08 -4.59
CA SER A 33 -23.63 -6.84 -3.51
C SER A 33 -24.68 -7.29 -2.51
N GLU A 34 -24.59 -8.55 -2.04
CA GLU A 34 -25.54 -9.16 -1.12
C GLU A 34 -24.89 -9.39 0.26
N GLY A 35 -25.72 -9.34 1.31
CA GLY A 35 -25.23 -9.58 2.68
C GLY A 35 -24.27 -8.51 3.21
N VAL A 36 -24.32 -7.31 2.65
CA VAL A 36 -23.48 -6.16 3.03
C VAL A 36 -24.28 -5.15 3.83
N ASP A 37 -23.59 -4.36 4.67
CA ASP A 37 -24.21 -3.22 5.33
C ASP A 37 -24.74 -2.22 4.32
N VAL A 38 -26.03 -1.88 4.46
CA VAL A 38 -26.72 -0.96 3.54
C VAL A 38 -27.33 0.22 4.28
N LEU A 39 -27.36 1.37 3.61
CA LEU A 39 -27.96 2.60 4.13
C LEU A 39 -28.57 3.42 3.00
N ALA A 40 -29.44 4.38 3.37
CA ALA A 40 -29.93 5.34 2.40
C ALA A 40 -28.80 6.29 1.97
N PRO A 41 -28.61 6.55 0.66
CA PRO A 41 -27.54 7.42 0.18
C PRO A 41 -27.46 8.78 0.86
N THR A 42 -28.61 9.39 1.18
CA THR A 42 -28.71 10.70 1.86
C THR A 42 -28.09 10.74 3.26
N GLN A 43 -27.84 9.59 3.89
CA GLN A 43 -27.12 9.56 5.16
C GLN A 43 -25.60 9.90 5.00
N LEU A 44 -25.09 9.92 3.77
CA LEU A 44 -23.71 10.27 3.45
C LEU A 44 -23.54 11.72 2.98
N THR A 45 -24.61 12.53 2.96
CA THR A 45 -24.60 13.91 2.40
C THR A 45 -23.46 14.75 2.98
N GLU A 46 -23.39 14.89 4.30
CA GLU A 46 -22.39 15.75 4.96
C GLU A 46 -20.95 15.32 4.62
N TYR A 47 -20.69 14.03 4.53
CA TYR A 47 -19.38 13.49 4.17
C TYR A 47 -18.98 13.85 2.74
N PHE A 48 -19.93 13.76 1.79
CA PHE A 48 -19.67 14.08 0.39
C PHE A 48 -19.64 15.59 0.13
N GLU A 49 -20.43 16.39 0.83
CA GLU A 49 -20.33 17.84 0.77
C GLU A 49 -18.95 18.31 1.24
N LEU A 50 -18.44 17.74 2.34
CA LEU A 50 -17.09 18.02 2.80
C LEU A 50 -16.03 17.64 1.75
N LEU A 51 -16.13 16.44 1.15
CA LEU A 51 -15.21 16.04 0.08
C LEU A 51 -15.28 16.99 -1.13
N ILE A 52 -16.49 17.38 -1.56
CA ILE A 52 -16.70 18.26 -2.71
C ILE A 52 -16.14 19.67 -2.45
N SER A 53 -16.10 20.12 -1.20
CA SER A 53 -15.55 21.45 -0.86
C SER A 53 -14.04 21.57 -1.19
N ALA A 54 -13.33 20.46 -1.39
CA ALA A 54 -11.96 20.46 -1.94
C ALA A 54 -11.89 20.60 -3.48
N TYR A 55 -13.03 20.83 -4.14
CA TYR A 55 -13.13 21.05 -5.58
C TYR A 55 -13.99 22.31 -5.82
N LYS A 56 -13.62 23.11 -6.81
CA LYS A 56 -14.35 24.33 -7.21
C LYS A 56 -15.00 24.13 -8.58
N PRO A 57 -16.22 24.62 -8.81
CA PRO A 57 -16.84 24.60 -10.14
C PRO A 57 -15.99 25.36 -11.16
N ASP A 58 -15.74 24.73 -12.32
CA ASP A 58 -14.96 25.32 -13.40
C ASP A 58 -15.33 24.65 -14.74
N ALA A 59 -15.56 25.45 -15.78
CA ALA A 59 -15.95 24.96 -17.11
C ALA A 59 -14.84 24.18 -17.83
N GLY A 60 -13.57 24.41 -17.47
CA GLY A 60 -12.41 23.66 -17.99
C GLY A 60 -12.08 22.40 -17.20
N GLY A 61 -12.86 22.09 -16.17
CA GLY A 61 -12.64 20.95 -15.30
C GLY A 61 -13.25 19.64 -15.80
N ARG A 62 -13.38 18.68 -14.88
CA ARG A 62 -14.01 17.36 -15.12
C ARG A 62 -15.14 17.11 -14.11
N LEU A 63 -15.94 16.09 -14.36
CA LEU A 63 -17.01 15.67 -13.45
C LEU A 63 -16.43 15.17 -12.11
N LEU A 64 -17.14 15.40 -10.99
CA LEU A 64 -16.71 14.96 -9.67
C LEU A 64 -16.42 13.46 -9.61
N VAL A 65 -17.25 12.62 -10.24
CA VAL A 65 -17.03 11.16 -10.25
C VAL A 65 -15.71 10.77 -10.91
N GLN A 66 -15.24 11.54 -11.89
CA GLN A 66 -13.96 11.30 -12.55
C GLN A 66 -12.79 11.69 -11.63
N TRP A 67 -12.90 12.84 -10.94
CA TRP A 67 -11.94 13.24 -9.92
C TRP A 67 -11.88 12.25 -8.77
N PHE A 68 -13.01 11.78 -8.26
CA PHE A 68 -13.06 10.82 -7.16
C PHE A 68 -12.44 9.47 -7.54
N ARG A 69 -12.56 9.04 -8.80
CA ARG A 69 -11.84 7.87 -9.32
C ARG A 69 -10.33 8.11 -9.34
N GLU A 70 -9.91 9.22 -9.92
CA GLU A 70 -8.49 9.51 -10.12
C GLU A 70 -7.79 9.82 -8.81
N ASP A 71 -8.36 10.70 -8.00
CA ASP A 71 -7.72 11.12 -6.75
C ASP A 71 -7.82 10.05 -5.64
N TRP A 72 -8.98 9.40 -5.49
CA TRP A 72 -9.25 8.55 -4.34
C TRP A 72 -9.47 7.07 -4.69
N GLY A 73 -9.45 6.73 -5.97
CA GLY A 73 -9.72 5.37 -6.44
C GLY A 73 -11.14 4.89 -6.11
N MET A 74 -12.11 5.79 -6.09
CA MET A 74 -13.51 5.45 -5.78
C MET A 74 -14.21 4.82 -6.99
N PHE A 75 -15.38 4.17 -6.75
CA PHE A 75 -16.25 3.60 -7.77
C PHE A 75 -15.57 2.55 -8.69
N GLU A 76 -14.62 1.79 -8.18
CA GLU A 76 -13.91 0.74 -8.94
C GLU A 76 -14.67 -0.59 -9.06
N HIS A 77 -15.78 -0.76 -8.35
CA HIS A 77 -16.60 -1.96 -8.47
C HIS A 77 -17.08 -2.15 -9.92
N ALA A 78 -17.03 -3.37 -10.45
CA ALA A 78 -17.30 -3.67 -11.86
C ALA A 78 -18.68 -3.17 -12.36
N ARG A 79 -19.65 -3.00 -11.47
CA ARG A 79 -20.98 -2.46 -11.80
C ARG A 79 -21.12 -0.95 -11.59
N MET A 80 -20.10 -0.28 -11.08
CA MET A 80 -20.09 1.17 -10.82
C MET A 80 -19.45 1.92 -11.99
N ASP A 81 -20.10 1.96 -13.14
CA ASP A 81 -19.71 2.84 -14.24
C ASP A 81 -19.99 4.32 -13.92
N ASP A 82 -19.62 5.22 -14.83
CA ASP A 82 -19.79 6.67 -14.60
C ASP A 82 -21.27 7.07 -14.48
N SER A 83 -22.19 6.36 -15.13
CA SER A 83 -23.62 6.66 -15.02
C SER A 83 -24.15 6.32 -13.63
N ARG A 84 -23.88 5.10 -13.17
CA ARG A 84 -24.30 4.66 -11.83
C ARG A 84 -23.62 5.44 -10.71
N ALA A 85 -22.36 5.81 -10.88
CA ALA A 85 -21.64 6.65 -9.92
C ALA A 85 -22.26 8.06 -9.82
N LYS A 86 -22.68 8.65 -10.97
CA LYS A 86 -23.41 9.92 -11.00
C LYS A 86 -24.80 9.82 -10.36
N ASP A 87 -25.54 8.75 -10.68
CA ASP A 87 -26.86 8.52 -10.09
C ASP A 87 -26.77 8.39 -8.57
N LEU A 88 -25.79 7.62 -8.07
CA LEU A 88 -25.53 7.49 -6.64
C LEU A 88 -25.13 8.82 -5.99
N LEU A 89 -24.21 9.56 -6.60
CA LEU A 89 -23.78 10.87 -6.09
C LEU A 89 -24.93 11.90 -6.09
N GLY A 90 -25.75 11.89 -7.12
CA GLY A 90 -26.94 12.74 -7.20
C GLY A 90 -27.96 12.43 -6.11
N GLU A 91 -28.15 11.16 -5.75
CA GLU A 91 -29.04 10.76 -4.65
C GLU A 91 -28.42 11.07 -3.27
N ILE A 92 -27.10 10.91 -3.10
CA ILE A 92 -26.42 11.31 -1.87
C ILE A 92 -26.64 12.79 -1.57
N LEU A 93 -26.53 13.64 -2.59
CA LEU A 93 -26.56 15.11 -2.43
C LEU A 93 -27.99 15.69 -2.58
N ASP A 94 -28.97 14.85 -2.89
CA ASP A 94 -30.32 15.30 -3.29
C ASP A 94 -30.27 16.40 -4.37
N ASN A 95 -29.28 16.30 -5.29
CA ASN A 95 -28.99 17.31 -6.30
C ASN A 95 -28.47 16.67 -7.60
N GLY A 96 -29.37 16.52 -8.59
CA GLY A 96 -29.03 15.98 -9.91
C GLY A 96 -28.29 16.94 -10.83
N GLU A 97 -28.16 18.22 -10.48
CA GLU A 97 -27.45 19.21 -11.34
C GLU A 97 -25.95 19.19 -11.05
N ILE A 98 -25.53 19.06 -9.79
CA ILE A 98 -24.13 19.08 -9.38
C ILE A 98 -23.31 17.96 -10.07
N VAL A 99 -23.90 16.80 -10.33
CA VAL A 99 -23.22 15.67 -10.99
C VAL A 99 -23.00 15.86 -12.50
N ARG A 100 -23.56 16.94 -13.06
CA ARG A 100 -23.38 17.34 -14.46
C ARG A 100 -22.41 18.52 -14.61
N GLN A 101 -22.10 19.21 -13.52
CA GLN A 101 -21.14 20.29 -13.50
C GLN A 101 -19.71 19.76 -13.50
N THR A 102 -18.82 20.57 -14.05
CA THR A 102 -17.38 20.29 -14.06
C THR A 102 -16.67 21.06 -12.96
N PHE A 103 -15.61 20.47 -12.41
CA PHE A 103 -14.86 20.99 -11.28
C PHE A 103 -13.36 20.89 -11.54
N LEU A 104 -12.61 21.78 -10.91
CA LEU A 104 -11.17 21.64 -10.73
C LEU A 104 -10.90 21.46 -9.25
N PRO A 105 -9.88 20.66 -8.89
CA PRO A 105 -9.42 20.59 -7.51
C PRO A 105 -8.99 21.97 -7.01
N VAL A 106 -9.24 22.24 -5.73
CA VAL A 106 -8.66 23.40 -5.07
C VAL A 106 -7.16 23.13 -4.93
N ASP A 107 -6.34 24.04 -5.49
CA ASP A 107 -4.90 23.93 -5.30
C ASP A 107 -4.55 24.22 -3.84
N ASP A 108 -3.99 23.23 -3.18
CA ASP A 108 -3.16 23.48 -2.02
C ASP A 108 -1.78 23.89 -2.57
N SER A 109 -1.39 25.15 -2.38
CA SER A 109 -0.04 25.65 -2.70
C SER A 109 1.05 25.02 -1.80
N GLY A 110 0.81 23.77 -1.39
CA GLY A 110 1.69 22.97 -0.56
C GLY A 110 3.03 22.66 -1.25
N ALA A 111 3.99 22.27 -0.43
CA ALA A 111 5.31 21.86 -0.88
C ALA A 111 5.23 20.76 -1.95
N ASP A 112 6.09 20.82 -2.97
CA ASP A 112 6.30 19.77 -3.98
C ASP A 112 7.02 18.57 -3.33
N ARG A 113 6.29 17.81 -2.49
CA ARG A 113 6.84 16.68 -1.73
C ARG A 113 7.38 15.56 -2.62
N LEU A 114 6.76 15.38 -3.78
CA LEU A 114 7.28 14.41 -4.76
C LEU A 114 8.64 14.86 -5.28
N GLY A 115 8.77 16.13 -5.70
CA GLY A 115 10.03 16.68 -6.16
C GLY A 115 11.11 16.75 -5.06
N GLU A 116 10.72 17.06 -3.81
CA GLU A 116 11.64 16.99 -2.65
C GLU A 116 12.13 15.56 -2.41
N TRP A 117 11.25 14.55 -2.52
CA TRP A 117 11.64 13.15 -2.39
C TRP A 117 12.60 12.71 -3.50
N GLU A 118 12.32 13.09 -4.76
CA GLU A 118 13.22 12.74 -5.87
C GLU A 118 14.62 13.38 -5.71
N LYS A 119 14.70 14.62 -5.24
CA LYS A 119 15.98 15.26 -4.91
C LYS A 119 16.71 14.51 -3.80
N LEU A 120 16.01 14.17 -2.70
CA LEU A 120 16.59 13.40 -1.61
C LEU A 120 17.07 12.03 -2.09
N ARG A 121 16.31 11.34 -2.94
CA ARG A 121 16.73 10.06 -3.54
C ARG A 121 18.06 10.17 -4.27
N ASP A 122 18.18 11.16 -5.15
CA ASP A 122 19.41 11.37 -5.93
C ASP A 122 20.59 11.69 -5.04
N GLU A 123 20.38 12.49 -4.01
CA GLU A 123 21.42 12.80 -3.02
C GLU A 123 21.86 11.55 -2.25
N LEU A 124 20.92 10.76 -1.72
CA LEU A 124 21.20 9.52 -1.01
C LEU A 124 21.95 8.48 -1.86
N MET A 125 21.65 8.41 -3.15
CA MET A 125 22.30 7.47 -4.07
C MET A 125 23.70 7.92 -4.50
N TYR A 126 23.87 9.22 -4.75
CA TYR A 126 25.04 9.68 -5.53
C TYR A 126 25.90 10.74 -4.84
N GLN A 127 25.45 11.30 -3.70
CA GLN A 127 26.16 12.41 -3.04
C GLN A 127 26.43 12.11 -1.56
N ASN A 128 25.37 12.14 -0.71
CA ASN A 128 25.55 12.01 0.74
C ASN A 128 24.41 11.19 1.36
N ARG A 129 24.75 10.03 1.92
CA ARG A 129 23.77 9.08 2.50
C ARG A 129 23.41 9.37 3.95
N PHE A 130 24.38 9.83 4.73
CA PHE A 130 24.23 9.92 6.19
C PHE A 130 23.85 11.32 6.65
N PHE A 131 24.20 12.32 5.87
CA PHE A 131 23.95 13.74 6.18
C PHE A 131 23.47 14.47 4.92
N PRO A 132 22.28 14.12 4.38
CA PRO A 132 21.76 14.80 3.20
C PRO A 132 21.45 16.27 3.52
N ASP A 133 21.71 17.13 2.57
CA ASP A 133 21.36 18.56 2.63
C ASP A 133 19.88 18.77 2.27
N THR A 134 19.31 17.89 1.43
CA THR A 134 17.89 17.92 1.08
C THR A 134 17.03 17.65 2.31
N ASN A 135 16.29 18.66 2.71
CA ASN A 135 15.40 18.56 3.87
C ASN A 135 13.96 18.29 3.39
N ILE A 136 13.41 17.16 3.83
CA ILE A 136 11.99 16.82 3.62
C ILE A 136 11.22 17.01 4.93
N ASP A 137 9.92 17.29 4.82
CA ASP A 137 9.04 17.39 5.98
C ASP A 137 8.82 16.02 6.64
N LEU A 138 9.71 15.65 7.57
CA LEU A 138 9.66 14.36 8.28
C LEU A 138 8.43 14.24 9.20
N GLU A 139 7.88 15.32 9.72
CA GLU A 139 6.66 15.25 10.54
C GLU A 139 5.44 14.97 9.65
N ARG A 140 5.38 15.57 8.46
CA ARG A 140 4.35 15.22 7.48
C ARG A 140 4.51 13.79 6.98
N LEU A 141 5.74 13.35 6.66
CA LEU A 141 5.99 11.95 6.29
C LEU A 141 5.53 10.98 7.40
N LYS A 142 5.84 11.26 8.65
CA LYS A 142 5.39 10.47 9.80
C LYS A 142 3.85 10.40 9.89
N PHE A 143 3.17 11.54 9.70
CA PHE A 143 1.71 11.59 9.66
C PHE A 143 1.15 10.73 8.53
N LEU A 144 1.72 10.80 7.33
CA LEU A 144 1.31 10.00 6.18
C LEU A 144 1.54 8.50 6.43
N LEU A 145 2.69 8.11 6.98
CA LEU A 145 2.97 6.71 7.34
C LEU A 145 1.98 6.17 8.38
N PHE A 146 1.54 7.00 9.33
CA PHE A 146 0.49 6.60 10.26
C PHE A 146 -0.85 6.32 9.54
N ARG A 147 -1.20 7.09 8.51
CA ARG A 147 -2.39 6.85 7.68
C ARG A 147 -2.29 5.58 6.83
N LEU A 148 -1.07 5.13 6.55
CA LEU A 148 -0.80 3.86 5.85
C LEU A 148 -0.70 2.65 6.79
N SER A 149 -0.99 2.81 8.08
CA SER A 149 -0.95 1.69 9.04
C SER A 149 -2.06 0.69 8.76
N LEU A 150 -1.70 -0.59 8.80
CA LEU A 150 -2.63 -1.71 8.71
C LEU A 150 -3.22 -2.02 10.08
N ASP A 151 -4.49 -2.40 10.07
CA ASP A 151 -5.09 -3.08 11.21
C ASP A 151 -4.60 -4.53 11.24
N PRO A 152 -4.46 -5.15 12.43
CA PRO A 152 -3.91 -6.51 12.56
C PRO A 152 -4.63 -7.58 11.74
N ASP A 153 -5.93 -7.41 11.49
CA ASP A 153 -6.79 -8.33 10.73
C ASP A 153 -6.64 -8.19 9.20
N GLU A 154 -5.99 -7.13 8.72
CA GLU A 154 -5.78 -6.87 7.28
C GLU A 154 -4.56 -7.58 6.70
N VAL A 155 -3.72 -8.19 7.54
CA VAL A 155 -2.48 -8.85 7.12
C VAL A 155 -2.55 -10.34 7.44
N PRO A 156 -2.10 -11.21 6.52
CA PRO A 156 -1.96 -12.62 6.86
C PRO A 156 -1.05 -12.78 8.09
N ASN A 157 -1.46 -13.58 9.04
CA ASN A 157 -0.61 -13.95 10.18
C ASN A 157 0.32 -15.14 9.87
N HIS A 158 0.21 -15.71 8.69
CA HIS A 158 0.95 -16.86 8.20
C HIS A 158 1.72 -16.43 6.94
N TRP A 159 3.04 -16.60 6.99
CA TRP A 159 3.98 -16.14 5.98
C TRP A 159 4.96 -17.26 5.64
N PHE A 160 5.74 -17.06 4.56
CA PHE A 160 6.71 -18.04 4.09
C PHE A 160 8.05 -17.39 3.81
N ARG A 161 9.13 -18.17 4.04
CA ARG A 161 10.48 -17.79 3.66
C ARG A 161 11.13 -18.93 2.92
N ALA A 162 11.75 -18.64 1.79
CA ALA A 162 12.51 -19.61 1.00
C ALA A 162 14.01 -19.36 1.07
N ARG A 163 14.79 -20.44 0.93
CA ARG A 163 16.24 -20.43 0.71
C ARG A 163 16.61 -21.45 -0.36
N ILE A 164 17.51 -21.08 -1.29
CA ILE A 164 18.03 -22.01 -2.29
C ILE A 164 18.84 -23.10 -1.60
N HIS A 165 18.56 -24.34 -1.94
CA HIS A 165 19.33 -25.49 -1.46
C HIS A 165 20.51 -25.75 -2.42
N THR A 166 21.73 -25.47 -1.97
CA THR A 166 22.96 -25.56 -2.78
C THR A 166 23.70 -26.89 -2.59
N GLY A 167 23.02 -27.94 -2.10
CA GLY A 167 23.60 -29.22 -1.73
C GLY A 167 23.81 -29.36 -0.23
N GLY A 168 24.14 -30.58 0.23
CA GLY A 168 24.25 -30.90 1.66
C GLY A 168 22.91 -31.29 2.30
N PRO A 169 22.81 -31.33 3.65
CA PRO A 169 21.58 -31.63 4.34
C PRO A 169 20.54 -30.53 4.17
N PRO A 170 19.22 -30.84 4.24
CA PRO A 170 18.16 -29.85 4.23
C PRO A 170 18.35 -28.81 5.33
N PHE A 171 17.95 -27.55 5.05
CA PHE A 171 17.93 -26.52 6.08
C PHE A 171 17.01 -26.92 7.24
N THR A 172 17.45 -26.67 8.45
CA THR A 172 16.64 -26.80 9.67
C THR A 172 15.82 -25.54 9.90
N VAL A 173 14.87 -25.61 10.83
CA VAL A 173 14.08 -24.45 11.26
C VAL A 173 14.99 -23.28 11.74
N ALA A 174 16.07 -23.61 12.45
CA ALA A 174 17.03 -22.61 12.93
C ALA A 174 17.76 -21.86 11.80
N ASP A 175 17.96 -22.54 10.67
CA ASP A 175 18.64 -21.96 9.51
C ASP A 175 17.74 -20.99 8.71
N MET A 176 16.41 -21.03 8.92
CA MET A 176 15.45 -20.25 8.13
C MET A 176 15.20 -18.85 8.69
N GLY A 177 15.82 -18.47 9.82
CA GLY A 177 15.74 -17.12 10.40
C GLY A 177 16.46 -16.05 9.59
N ALA A 178 16.42 -14.79 10.07
CA ALA A 178 17.23 -13.70 9.52
C ALA A 178 18.74 -14.02 9.70
N PRO A 179 19.60 -13.56 8.80
CA PRO A 179 21.04 -13.78 8.92
C PRO A 179 21.62 -13.06 10.14
N PRO A 180 22.70 -13.55 10.76
CA PRO A 180 23.43 -12.81 11.77
C PRO A 180 23.94 -11.46 11.21
N SER A 181 24.05 -10.43 12.06
CA SER A 181 24.40 -9.06 11.65
C SER A 181 25.70 -8.99 10.83
N ARG A 182 26.72 -9.77 11.20
CA ARG A 182 28.03 -9.74 10.52
C ARG A 182 27.99 -10.21 9.05
N ILE A 183 26.98 -11.00 8.67
CA ILE A 183 26.84 -11.54 7.32
C ILE A 183 25.55 -11.05 6.64
N ALA A 184 24.77 -10.18 7.30
CA ALA A 184 23.60 -9.57 6.73
C ALA A 184 23.99 -8.62 5.60
N SER A 185 23.72 -9.02 4.38
CA SER A 185 23.90 -8.18 3.19
C SER A 185 22.83 -7.09 3.11
N HIS A 186 23.07 -6.08 2.28
CA HIS A 186 22.04 -5.10 1.94
C HIS A 186 20.87 -5.78 1.22
N GLY A 187 19.68 -5.34 1.56
CA GLY A 187 18.41 -5.72 0.89
C GLY A 187 17.60 -4.48 0.55
N ARG A 188 16.43 -4.66 -0.03
CA ARG A 188 15.52 -3.56 -0.38
C ARG A 188 15.17 -2.67 0.82
N ALA A 189 14.93 -3.27 1.97
CA ALA A 189 14.50 -2.54 3.17
C ALA A 189 15.62 -2.35 4.21
N ASN A 190 16.73 -3.08 4.14
CA ASN A 190 17.77 -3.06 5.16
C ASN A 190 19.14 -2.73 4.58
N PRO A 191 19.92 -1.85 5.23
CA PRO A 191 21.35 -1.71 4.96
C PRO A 191 22.14 -2.94 5.44
N ALA A 192 23.37 -3.11 4.92
CA ALA A 192 24.26 -4.17 5.36
C ALA A 192 24.53 -4.08 6.86
N GLY A 193 24.58 -5.23 7.54
CA GLY A 193 24.81 -5.30 8.99
C GLY A 193 23.56 -5.18 9.87
N ILE A 194 22.43 -4.78 9.31
CA ILE A 194 21.14 -4.69 10.02
C ILE A 194 20.18 -5.73 9.44
N PRO A 195 20.05 -6.91 10.08
CA PRO A 195 19.24 -7.99 9.53
C PRO A 195 17.74 -7.73 9.70
N TYR A 196 16.97 -7.78 8.61
CA TYR A 196 15.52 -7.87 8.60
C TYR A 196 15.09 -9.27 8.16
N LEU A 197 13.86 -9.66 8.51
CA LEU A 197 13.28 -10.91 8.07
C LEU A 197 12.33 -10.63 6.91
N TYR A 198 12.67 -11.15 5.73
CA TYR A 198 11.84 -11.06 4.53
C TYR A 198 10.97 -12.29 4.39
N LEU A 199 9.67 -12.08 4.21
CA LEU A 199 8.64 -13.10 4.16
C LEU A 199 7.71 -12.85 2.98
N GLY A 200 7.28 -13.90 2.28
CA GLY A 200 6.27 -13.86 1.23
C GLY A 200 4.92 -14.35 1.74
N SER A 201 3.83 -13.86 1.19
CA SER A 201 2.46 -14.25 1.58
C SER A 201 2.09 -15.68 1.19
N THR A 202 2.76 -16.24 0.19
CA THR A 202 2.60 -17.63 -0.24
C THR A 202 3.97 -18.30 -0.41
N GLN A 203 3.97 -19.62 -0.53
CA GLN A 203 5.19 -20.38 -0.81
C GLN A 203 5.78 -19.98 -2.17
N GLU A 204 4.92 -19.81 -3.17
CA GLU A 204 5.30 -19.39 -4.53
C GLU A 204 5.93 -17.99 -4.52
N THR A 205 5.34 -17.05 -3.79
CA THR A 205 5.91 -15.70 -3.62
C THR A 205 7.29 -15.77 -2.99
N ALA A 206 7.45 -16.53 -1.90
CA ALA A 206 8.74 -16.67 -1.22
C ALA A 206 9.80 -17.34 -2.10
N ILE A 207 9.42 -18.34 -2.92
CA ILE A 207 10.31 -19.01 -3.87
C ILE A 207 10.70 -18.07 -5.01
N SER A 208 9.75 -17.28 -5.54
CA SER A 208 10.04 -16.33 -6.63
C SER A 208 11.04 -15.25 -6.20
N GLU A 209 10.96 -14.77 -4.95
CA GLU A 209 11.86 -13.73 -4.41
C GLU A 209 13.34 -14.17 -4.33
N ILE A 210 13.63 -15.47 -4.20
CA ILE A 210 15.01 -15.97 -4.19
C ILE A 210 15.55 -16.28 -5.59
N ARG A 211 14.76 -16.02 -6.67
CA ARG A 211 15.17 -16.14 -8.08
C ARG A 211 15.77 -17.50 -8.44
N VAL A 212 15.13 -18.58 -8.00
CA VAL A 212 15.52 -19.95 -8.34
C VAL A 212 15.34 -20.26 -9.82
N LEU A 213 16.15 -21.17 -10.33
CA LEU A 213 16.05 -21.69 -11.69
C LEU A 213 15.23 -22.98 -11.73
N THR A 214 14.73 -23.32 -12.94
CA THR A 214 14.07 -24.60 -13.17
C THR A 214 15.01 -25.76 -12.85
N GLY A 215 14.54 -26.73 -12.06
CA GLY A 215 15.30 -27.87 -11.59
C GLY A 215 15.98 -27.69 -10.23
N GLU A 216 16.13 -26.46 -9.74
CA GLU A 216 16.67 -26.20 -8.40
C GLU A 216 15.68 -26.58 -7.30
N THR A 217 16.21 -26.77 -6.10
CA THR A 217 15.43 -27.07 -4.89
C THR A 217 15.49 -25.87 -3.95
N ALA A 218 14.33 -25.50 -3.40
CA ALA A 218 14.21 -24.50 -2.35
C ALA A 218 13.70 -25.13 -1.06
N SER A 219 14.28 -24.78 0.08
CA SER A 219 13.70 -25.04 1.41
C SER A 219 12.80 -23.89 1.75
N VAL A 220 11.55 -24.18 2.10
CA VAL A 220 10.53 -23.17 2.46
C VAL A 220 10.09 -23.42 3.89
N ALA A 221 10.21 -22.44 4.74
CA ALA A 221 9.67 -22.44 6.08
C ALA A 221 8.39 -21.59 6.16
N ASP A 222 7.41 -22.07 6.89
CA ASP A 222 6.30 -21.25 7.33
C ASP A 222 6.68 -20.43 8.56
N PHE A 223 6.06 -19.25 8.68
CA PHE A 223 6.26 -18.32 9.80
C PHE A 223 4.91 -17.83 10.33
N ARG A 224 4.81 -17.74 11.63
CA ARG A 224 3.70 -17.07 12.30
C ARG A 224 4.18 -15.77 12.93
N THR A 225 3.56 -14.67 12.55
CA THR A 225 3.83 -13.35 13.13
C THR A 225 3.03 -13.13 14.41
N GLN A 226 3.52 -12.23 15.27
CA GLN A 226 2.75 -11.75 16.40
C GLN A 226 1.51 -10.99 15.92
N PRO A 227 0.38 -11.07 16.63
CA PRO A 227 -0.88 -10.48 16.18
C PRO A 227 -0.93 -8.93 16.28
N ASP A 228 -0.04 -8.34 17.08
CA ASP A 228 0.00 -6.91 17.41
C ASP A 228 1.03 -6.12 16.60
N LEU A 229 1.43 -6.64 15.44
CA LEU A 229 2.39 -5.96 14.57
C LEU A 229 1.84 -4.63 14.03
N LYS A 230 2.63 -3.59 14.18
CA LYS A 230 2.38 -2.28 13.56
C LYS A 230 3.06 -2.24 12.20
N LEU A 231 2.30 -2.45 11.14
CA LEU A 231 2.82 -2.51 9.78
C LEU A 231 2.36 -1.32 8.94
N VAL A 232 3.22 -0.84 8.07
CA VAL A 232 2.88 0.17 7.05
C VAL A 232 2.57 -0.55 5.75
N ASP A 233 1.44 -0.22 5.11
CA ASP A 233 1.04 -0.76 3.81
C ASP A 233 1.51 0.14 2.66
N LEU A 234 2.50 -0.33 1.93
CA LEU A 234 3.00 0.31 0.72
C LEU A 234 2.53 -0.39 -0.57
N ARG A 235 1.55 -1.30 -0.48
CA ARG A 235 1.02 -2.03 -1.66
C ARG A 235 0.22 -1.12 -2.59
N ARG A 236 -0.65 -0.32 -2.02
CA ARG A 236 -1.53 0.64 -2.70
C ARG A 236 -1.81 1.83 -1.76
N PRO A 237 -0.85 2.74 -1.55
CA PRO A 237 -0.97 3.81 -0.55
C PRO A 237 -2.22 4.68 -0.73
N ARG A 238 -2.61 4.97 -1.97
CA ARG A 238 -3.83 5.71 -2.28
C ARG A 238 -5.09 5.08 -1.68
N LYS A 239 -5.19 3.75 -1.65
CA LYS A 239 -6.33 3.01 -1.08
C LYS A 239 -6.34 2.95 0.45
N MET A 240 -5.22 3.30 1.08
CA MET A 240 -5.11 3.34 2.53
C MET A 240 -5.61 4.64 3.13
N VAL A 241 -5.61 5.71 2.36
CA VAL A 241 -6.10 7.03 2.80
C VAL A 241 -7.54 7.23 2.36
N SER A 242 -8.36 7.77 3.26
CA SER A 242 -9.76 8.09 3.00
C SER A 242 -9.98 9.58 3.20
N PRO A 243 -10.57 10.29 2.22
CA PRO A 243 -10.91 11.70 2.38
C PRO A 243 -11.99 11.91 3.45
N PHE A 244 -12.81 10.91 3.72
CA PHE A 244 -13.92 10.97 4.68
C PHE A 244 -13.49 10.93 6.15
N LEU A 245 -12.22 10.64 6.44
CA LEU A 245 -11.62 10.63 7.77
C LEU A 245 -10.74 11.87 8.03
N LEU A 246 -10.84 12.89 7.20
CA LEU A 246 -10.14 14.17 7.34
C LEU A 246 -11.06 15.22 7.95
N ALA A 247 -10.46 16.23 8.63
CA ALA A 247 -11.22 17.13 9.45
C ALA A 247 -11.96 18.21 8.64
N ASP A 248 -11.35 18.70 7.56
CA ASP A 248 -11.87 19.82 6.79
C ASP A 248 -11.38 19.80 5.32
N ALA A 249 -11.88 20.75 4.52
CA ALA A 249 -11.53 20.89 3.11
C ALA A 249 -10.03 21.12 2.85
N SER A 250 -9.36 21.84 3.76
CA SER A 250 -7.91 22.10 3.63
C SER A 250 -7.11 20.81 3.84
N ASP A 251 -7.49 19.99 4.81
CA ASP A 251 -6.88 18.68 5.04
C ASP A 251 -7.10 17.74 3.84
N ILE A 252 -8.29 17.77 3.23
CA ILE A 252 -8.59 16.98 2.02
C ILE A 252 -7.74 17.46 0.84
N ALA A 253 -7.68 18.75 0.59
CA ALA A 253 -6.87 19.32 -0.49
C ALA A 253 -5.37 18.99 -0.31
N ARG A 254 -4.86 19.13 0.92
CA ARG A 254 -3.48 18.79 1.27
C ARG A 254 -3.20 17.30 1.10
N MET A 255 -4.09 16.41 1.56
CA MET A 255 -3.94 14.97 1.38
C MET A 255 -3.95 14.59 -0.10
N ARG A 256 -4.84 15.20 -0.89
CA ARG A 256 -4.89 15.01 -2.33
C ARG A 256 -3.54 15.37 -3.00
N SER A 257 -2.93 16.48 -2.59
CA SER A 257 -1.60 16.89 -3.07
C SER A 257 -0.49 15.92 -2.67
N ASP A 258 -0.64 15.18 -1.58
CA ASP A 258 0.30 14.15 -1.13
C ASP A 258 0.17 12.81 -1.87
N LEU A 259 -0.95 12.53 -2.55
CA LEU A 259 -1.19 11.22 -3.16
C LEU A 259 -0.09 10.78 -4.15
N PRO A 260 0.43 11.64 -5.05
CA PRO A 260 1.52 11.25 -5.93
C PRO A 260 2.80 10.87 -5.16
N PHE A 261 3.10 11.59 -4.08
CA PHE A 261 4.21 11.26 -3.20
C PHE A 261 4.01 9.91 -2.51
N LEU A 262 2.81 9.65 -1.97
CA LEU A 262 2.49 8.35 -1.35
C LEU A 262 2.62 7.18 -2.32
N GLU A 263 2.15 7.31 -3.55
CA GLU A 263 2.32 6.30 -4.59
C GLU A 263 3.80 6.05 -4.89
N ARG A 264 4.59 7.13 -4.96
CA ARG A 264 6.03 7.04 -5.16
C ARG A 264 6.75 6.28 -4.04
N LEU A 265 6.34 6.49 -2.77
CA LEU A 265 6.86 5.69 -1.64
C LEU A 265 6.52 4.20 -1.79
N GLY A 266 5.32 3.86 -2.27
CA GLY A 266 4.92 2.49 -2.57
C GLY A 266 5.78 1.82 -3.65
N GLU A 267 6.27 2.58 -4.62
CA GLU A 267 7.15 2.10 -5.67
C GLU A 267 8.58 1.82 -5.21
N GLU A 268 9.07 2.48 -4.16
CA GLU A 268 10.45 2.33 -3.70
C GLU A 268 10.84 0.87 -3.37
N LEU A 269 9.91 0.10 -2.84
CA LEU A 269 10.14 -1.31 -2.49
C LEU A 269 9.78 -2.30 -3.62
N THR A 270 9.04 -1.84 -4.64
CA THR A 270 8.55 -2.73 -5.73
C THR A 270 9.32 -2.55 -7.03
N ARG A 271 10.00 -1.41 -7.21
CA ARG A 271 10.74 -1.09 -8.44
C ARG A 271 11.75 -2.18 -8.79
N PRO A 272 11.77 -2.65 -10.06
CA PRO A 272 12.82 -3.55 -10.53
C PRO A 272 14.20 -2.92 -10.38
N VAL A 273 15.14 -3.69 -9.84
CA VAL A 273 16.54 -3.28 -9.65
C VAL A 273 17.44 -4.35 -10.24
N VAL A 274 18.42 -3.94 -11.04
CA VAL A 274 19.43 -4.86 -11.55
C VAL A 274 20.42 -5.21 -10.43
N PRO A 275 20.86 -6.48 -10.30
CA PRO A 275 21.70 -6.92 -9.18
C PRO A 275 22.98 -6.09 -8.98
N GLN A 276 23.59 -5.62 -10.06
CA GLN A 276 24.82 -4.85 -10.01
C GLN A 276 24.65 -3.44 -9.43
N ALA A 277 23.46 -2.84 -9.57
CA ALA A 277 23.13 -1.54 -9.05
C ALA A 277 22.47 -1.57 -7.65
N ALA A 278 22.17 -2.75 -7.13
CA ALA A 278 21.37 -2.92 -5.92
C ALA A 278 21.92 -2.15 -4.70
N ALA A 279 23.23 -2.07 -4.55
CA ALA A 279 23.89 -1.34 -3.43
C ALA A 279 23.61 0.18 -3.47
N ILE A 280 23.31 0.73 -4.63
CA ILE A 280 22.97 2.13 -4.86
C ILE A 280 21.46 2.30 -4.84
N ASP A 281 20.76 1.53 -5.66
CA ASP A 281 19.32 1.68 -5.93
C ASP A 281 18.44 1.35 -4.72
N TYR A 282 18.93 0.57 -3.75
CA TYR A 282 18.20 0.29 -2.51
C TYR A 282 18.36 1.38 -1.45
N THR A 283 19.26 2.34 -1.61
CA THR A 283 19.53 3.36 -0.58
C THR A 283 18.27 4.17 -0.20
N PRO A 284 17.45 4.67 -1.15
CA PRO A 284 16.24 5.40 -0.81
C PRO A 284 15.20 4.56 -0.06
N SER A 285 14.99 3.31 -0.48
CA SER A 285 14.06 2.41 0.20
C SER A 285 14.56 1.99 1.58
N GLN A 286 15.86 1.85 1.78
CA GLN A 286 16.47 1.61 3.09
C GLN A 286 16.27 2.81 4.02
N TYR A 287 16.52 4.04 3.53
CA TYR A 287 16.24 5.28 4.26
C TYR A 287 14.79 5.36 4.73
N LEU A 288 13.85 5.11 3.81
CA LEU A 288 12.42 5.07 4.12
C LEU A 288 12.10 4.03 5.21
N CYS A 289 12.62 2.80 5.08
CA CYS A 289 12.37 1.73 6.05
C CYS A 289 12.98 2.00 7.42
N GLU A 290 14.17 2.62 7.50
CA GLU A 290 14.75 3.06 8.76
C GLU A 290 13.93 4.17 9.40
N PHE A 291 13.39 5.11 8.62
CA PHE A 291 12.49 6.13 9.14
C PHE A 291 11.17 5.53 9.63
N ILE A 292 10.56 4.60 8.90
CA ILE A 292 9.35 3.85 9.33
C ILE A 292 9.61 3.14 10.66
N LYS A 293 10.75 2.48 10.79
CA LYS A 293 11.17 1.84 12.04
C LYS A 293 11.36 2.85 13.18
N LYS A 294 11.95 4.01 12.90
CA LYS A 294 12.11 5.11 13.87
C LYS A 294 10.75 5.65 14.33
N CYS A 295 9.73 5.63 13.48
CA CYS A 295 8.35 6.01 13.82
C CYS A 295 7.63 4.96 14.67
N GLY A 296 8.27 3.83 15.01
CA GLY A 296 7.72 2.81 15.91
C GLY A 296 6.93 1.70 15.21
N HIS A 297 7.04 1.56 13.90
CA HIS A 297 6.48 0.44 13.16
C HIS A 297 7.42 -0.77 13.18
N ASP A 298 6.84 -1.95 13.01
CA ASP A 298 7.54 -3.24 13.07
C ASP A 298 7.98 -3.74 11.69
N GLY A 299 7.41 -3.21 10.64
CA GLY A 299 7.72 -3.63 9.28
C GLY A 299 6.89 -2.92 8.23
N VAL A 300 7.14 -3.32 6.98
CA VAL A 300 6.42 -2.82 5.80
C VAL A 300 5.90 -3.97 4.96
N VAL A 301 4.67 -3.81 4.45
CA VAL A 301 4.05 -4.71 3.49
C VAL A 301 4.06 -4.06 2.11
N TYR A 302 4.52 -4.79 1.10
CA TYR A 302 4.64 -4.28 -0.27
C TYR A 302 4.39 -5.40 -1.28
N ARG A 303 4.13 -5.05 -2.55
CA ARG A 303 3.92 -6.05 -3.61
C ARG A 303 5.21 -6.76 -3.98
N SER A 304 5.12 -8.02 -4.33
CA SER A 304 6.24 -8.70 -4.99
C SER A 304 6.55 -8.04 -6.33
N SER A 305 7.84 -7.89 -6.65
CA SER A 305 8.31 -7.41 -7.95
C SER A 305 8.62 -8.52 -8.94
N VAL A 306 8.49 -9.77 -8.52
CA VAL A 306 8.89 -10.96 -9.29
C VAL A 306 7.80 -12.02 -9.43
N GLY A 307 6.60 -11.74 -8.91
CA GLY A 307 5.46 -12.65 -8.97
C GLY A 307 4.20 -12.04 -8.35
N GLU A 308 3.14 -12.81 -8.35
CA GLU A 308 1.93 -12.46 -7.60
C GLU A 308 2.18 -12.56 -6.09
N GLY A 309 1.39 -11.83 -5.31
CA GLY A 309 1.46 -11.86 -3.87
C GLY A 309 2.14 -10.64 -3.26
N ILE A 310 2.32 -10.70 -1.96
CA ILE A 310 2.85 -9.59 -1.16
C ILE A 310 4.03 -10.06 -0.31
N ASN A 311 4.90 -9.11 0.01
CA ASN A 311 6.07 -9.31 0.87
C ASN A 311 5.91 -8.52 2.16
N LEU A 312 6.48 -9.06 3.22
CA LEU A 312 6.70 -8.40 4.50
C LEU A 312 8.21 -8.28 4.75
N ALA A 313 8.69 -7.06 4.95
CA ALA A 313 10.00 -6.84 5.55
C ALA A 313 9.82 -6.50 7.04
N LEU A 314 10.09 -7.47 7.90
CA LEU A 314 9.95 -7.36 9.35
C LEU A 314 11.26 -6.87 9.96
N PHE A 315 11.23 -5.72 10.65
CA PHE A 315 12.42 -5.04 11.17
C PHE A 315 13.02 -5.74 12.39
N ASN A 316 12.17 -6.38 13.22
CA ASN A 316 12.61 -7.21 14.32
C ASN A 316 12.27 -8.69 14.04
N PRO A 317 13.25 -9.51 13.63
CA PRO A 317 13.02 -10.92 13.32
C PRO A 317 12.40 -11.75 14.45
N ALA A 318 12.57 -11.34 15.72
CA ALA A 318 12.02 -12.06 16.88
C ALA A 318 10.49 -11.97 16.98
N LYS A 319 9.85 -11.07 16.22
CA LYS A 319 8.38 -10.95 16.15
C LYS A 319 7.71 -11.95 15.22
N ALA A 320 8.47 -12.85 14.60
CA ALA A 320 7.95 -13.99 13.83
C ALA A 320 8.63 -15.28 14.27
N LYS A 321 7.84 -16.35 14.37
CA LYS A 321 8.33 -17.68 14.77
C LYS A 321 8.27 -18.62 13.58
N PRO A 322 9.38 -19.30 13.22
CA PRO A 322 9.39 -20.31 12.19
C PRO A 322 8.65 -21.57 12.68
N GLY A 323 7.92 -22.20 11.76
CA GLY A 323 7.26 -23.49 11.95
C GLY A 323 8.03 -24.61 11.26
N THR A 324 7.39 -25.31 10.31
CA THR A 324 7.98 -26.44 9.58
C THR A 324 8.78 -25.99 8.37
N VAL A 325 9.77 -26.80 7.98
CA VAL A 325 10.55 -26.60 6.73
C VAL A 325 10.20 -27.72 5.78
N VAL A 326 9.83 -27.36 4.54
CA VAL A 326 9.52 -28.29 3.46
C VAL A 326 10.41 -28.00 2.26
N GLN A 327 10.88 -29.04 1.58
CA GLN A 327 11.65 -28.89 0.33
C GLN A 327 10.73 -28.89 -0.87
N TRP A 328 10.97 -27.93 -1.77
CA TRP A 328 10.24 -27.76 -3.01
C TRP A 328 11.20 -27.80 -4.19
N ARG A 329 10.87 -28.60 -5.22
CA ARG A 329 11.59 -28.58 -6.49
C ARG A 329 10.88 -27.67 -7.47
N VAL A 330 11.61 -26.72 -8.05
CA VAL A 330 11.09 -25.80 -9.07
C VAL A 330 10.97 -26.55 -10.39
N VAL A 331 9.76 -26.75 -10.84
CA VAL A 331 9.48 -27.47 -12.10
C VAL A 331 9.45 -26.55 -13.32
N ARG A 332 9.12 -25.28 -13.12
CA ARG A 332 9.02 -24.28 -14.20
C ARG A 332 9.15 -22.85 -13.65
N VAL A 333 9.84 -21.99 -14.37
CA VAL A 333 9.88 -20.53 -14.18
C VAL A 333 9.31 -19.88 -15.44
N SER A 334 8.39 -18.90 -15.29
CA SER A 334 7.85 -18.12 -16.41
C SER A 334 8.46 -16.71 -16.41
N VAL A 335 8.62 -16.14 -17.61
CA VAL A 335 9.18 -14.79 -17.80
C VAL A 335 8.18 -13.99 -18.65
N GLU A 336 7.78 -12.82 -18.14
CA GLU A 336 7.09 -11.82 -18.94
C GLU A 336 8.09 -10.85 -19.58
N VAL A 337 7.85 -10.53 -20.84
CA VAL A 337 8.69 -9.58 -21.59
C VAL A 337 7.84 -8.47 -22.18
N LYS A 338 8.36 -7.24 -22.18
CA LYS A 338 7.78 -6.09 -22.89
C LYS A 338 8.85 -5.51 -23.80
N THR A 339 8.42 -5.04 -24.97
CA THR A 339 9.29 -4.25 -25.87
C THR A 339 9.55 -2.89 -25.19
N VAL A 340 10.81 -2.44 -25.21
CA VAL A 340 11.27 -1.17 -24.63
C VAL A 340 11.17 -0.07 -25.69
#